data_dd97a49fae49b5527d5114f05cb8e4c6
#
_entry.id   dd97a49fae49b5527d5114f05cb8e4c6
#
_cell.length_a   1.000
_cell.length_b   1.000
_cell.length_c   1.000
_cell.angle_alpha   90.00
_cell.angle_beta   90.00
_cell.angle_gamma   90.00
#
_symmetry.space_group_name_H-M   'P 1'
#
loop_
_entity.id
_entity.type
_entity.pdbx_description
1 polymer ?
#
loop_
_entity_poly.entity_id
_entity_poly.type
_entity_poly.pdbx_seq_one_letter_code
_entity_poly.pdbx_strand_id
1 'polypeptide(L)'
;MISNLAHVDPSAKIGNNVTIMPFAFVDKNVEIGDDSVIMPYAGLFNGTIIGKRNTIYCNAMIGVEPQDFHYKGEDSKVIIGDDNKIRENVVIARGTYTDGATRIGDGNFIMEKVHICHDVVINNRCVIGIGTIIAGNCFIEDEVIMSNSVVLHQNNRIGTLALIQSGCRVQNKSKGWQR
;
A
#
# COMPACT_ATOMS: atom_id res chain seq x y z
N MET A 1 -4.33 9.90 -20.11
CA MET A 1 -5.15 9.07 -21.05
C MET A 1 -5.93 8.04 -20.23
N ILE A 2 -7.26 7.94 -20.38
CA ILE A 2 -8.08 6.96 -19.68
C ILE A 2 -8.67 6.01 -20.72
N SER A 3 -8.45 4.70 -20.54
CA SER A 3 -8.99 3.67 -21.43
C SER A 3 -10.52 3.59 -21.28
N ASN A 4 -11.23 3.43 -22.39
CA ASN A 4 -12.68 3.17 -22.39
C ASN A 4 -13.04 1.77 -21.85
N LEU A 5 -12.06 0.90 -21.64
CA LEU A 5 -12.23 -0.43 -21.02
C LEU A 5 -11.89 -0.42 -19.52
N ALA A 6 -11.47 0.71 -18.96
CA ALA A 6 -11.29 0.87 -17.53
C ALA A 6 -12.63 1.25 -16.88
N HIS A 7 -12.84 0.79 -15.65
CA HIS A 7 -13.91 1.33 -14.82
C HIS A 7 -13.36 2.47 -13.97
N VAL A 8 -13.93 3.64 -14.09
CA VAL A 8 -13.58 4.80 -13.25
C VAL A 8 -14.88 5.41 -12.74
N ASP A 9 -15.05 5.39 -11.42
CA ASP A 9 -16.23 5.98 -10.79
C ASP A 9 -16.27 7.49 -11.04
N PRO A 10 -17.43 8.08 -11.36
CA PRO A 10 -17.57 9.51 -11.63
C PRO A 10 -17.15 10.44 -10.49
N SER A 11 -17.13 9.95 -9.25
CA SER A 11 -16.69 10.72 -8.08
C SER A 11 -15.17 10.71 -7.88
N ALA A 12 -14.44 9.87 -8.61
CA ALA A 12 -12.99 9.82 -8.52
C ALA A 12 -12.35 11.13 -9.04
N LYS A 13 -11.35 11.62 -8.31
CA LYS A 13 -10.60 12.82 -8.69
C LYS A 13 -9.31 12.41 -9.38
N ILE A 14 -9.24 12.68 -10.67
CA ILE A 14 -8.11 12.29 -11.52
C ILE A 14 -7.32 13.54 -11.90
N GLY A 15 -6.04 13.53 -11.59
CA GLY A 15 -5.10 14.63 -11.89
C GLY A 15 -4.76 14.73 -13.38
N ASN A 16 -3.85 15.67 -13.71
CA ASN A 16 -3.39 15.87 -15.08
C ASN A 16 -2.47 14.73 -15.54
N ASN A 17 -2.49 14.43 -16.84
CA ASN A 17 -1.63 13.42 -17.50
C ASN A 17 -1.70 12.02 -16.89
N VAL A 18 -2.71 11.71 -16.09
CA VAL A 18 -2.88 10.37 -15.53
C VAL A 18 -3.21 9.39 -16.67
N THR A 19 -2.56 8.23 -16.65
CA THR A 19 -2.85 7.13 -17.56
C THR A 19 -3.53 6.00 -16.79
N ILE A 20 -4.76 5.63 -17.21
CA ILE A 20 -5.49 4.48 -16.66
C ILE A 20 -5.69 3.48 -17.79
N MET A 21 -5.07 2.31 -17.64
CA MET A 21 -5.03 1.28 -18.68
C MET A 21 -6.29 0.39 -18.69
N PRO A 22 -6.49 -0.42 -19.74
CA PRO A 22 -7.66 -1.30 -19.83
C PRO A 22 -7.83 -2.20 -18.61
N PHE A 23 -9.11 -2.39 -18.20
CA PHE A 23 -9.53 -3.26 -17.11
C PHE A 23 -9.02 -2.84 -15.72
N ALA A 24 -8.42 -1.66 -15.57
CA ALA A 24 -8.20 -1.08 -14.26
C ALA A 24 -9.55 -0.69 -13.62
N PHE A 25 -9.62 -0.81 -12.30
CA PHE A 25 -10.80 -0.47 -11.51
C PHE A 25 -10.47 0.68 -10.56
N VAL A 26 -11.17 1.79 -10.70
CA VAL A 26 -11.05 2.96 -9.82
C VAL A 26 -12.42 3.23 -9.20
N ASP A 27 -12.52 3.00 -7.91
CA ASP A 27 -13.75 3.12 -7.12
C ASP A 27 -14.10 4.57 -6.80
N LYS A 28 -15.23 4.76 -6.16
CA LYS A 28 -15.68 6.06 -5.64
C LYS A 28 -14.68 6.65 -4.64
N ASN A 29 -14.64 7.98 -4.55
CA ASN A 29 -13.79 8.72 -3.59
C ASN A 29 -12.29 8.40 -3.69
N VAL A 30 -11.82 7.88 -4.83
CA VAL A 30 -10.39 7.71 -5.10
C VAL A 30 -9.82 9.02 -5.64
N GLU A 31 -8.62 9.39 -5.17
CA GLU A 31 -7.88 10.54 -5.68
C GLU A 31 -6.54 10.06 -6.27
N ILE A 32 -6.22 10.50 -7.49
CA ILE A 32 -4.97 10.14 -8.19
C ILE A 32 -4.29 11.42 -8.64
N GLY A 33 -3.07 11.66 -8.14
CA GLY A 33 -2.25 12.82 -8.50
C GLY A 33 -1.66 12.74 -9.90
N ASP A 34 -1.18 13.89 -10.37
CA ASP A 34 -0.68 14.11 -11.73
C ASP A 34 0.39 13.09 -12.15
N ASP A 35 0.47 12.81 -13.45
CA ASP A 35 1.49 11.99 -14.11
C ASP A 35 1.57 10.53 -13.61
N SER A 36 0.56 10.07 -12.89
CA SER A 36 0.50 8.69 -12.38
C SER A 36 -0.01 7.71 -13.44
N VAL A 37 0.43 6.46 -13.35
CA VAL A 37 0.07 5.38 -14.27
C VAL A 37 -0.57 4.24 -13.49
N ILE A 38 -1.80 3.87 -13.88
CA ILE A 38 -2.53 2.72 -13.35
C ILE A 38 -2.58 1.65 -14.44
N MET A 39 -1.87 0.55 -14.21
CA MET A 39 -1.72 -0.52 -15.19
C MET A 39 -2.95 -1.45 -15.25
N PRO A 40 -3.04 -2.33 -16.26
CA PRO A 40 -4.19 -3.20 -16.42
C PRO A 40 -4.49 -4.05 -15.18
N TYR A 41 -5.78 -4.20 -14.89
CA TYR A 41 -6.30 -5.00 -13.77
C TYR A 41 -5.90 -4.50 -12.38
N ALA A 42 -5.24 -3.35 -12.24
CA ALA A 42 -5.03 -2.74 -10.93
C ALA A 42 -6.36 -2.22 -10.37
N GLY A 43 -6.57 -2.43 -9.06
CA GLY A 43 -7.76 -1.98 -8.34
C GLY A 43 -7.41 -0.92 -7.31
N LEU A 44 -8.07 0.24 -7.39
CA LEU A 44 -8.01 1.31 -6.40
C LEU A 44 -9.38 1.42 -5.75
N PHE A 45 -9.47 1.08 -4.47
CA PHE A 45 -10.72 1.01 -3.74
C PHE A 45 -11.01 2.29 -2.95
N ASN A 46 -12.26 2.43 -2.52
CA ASN A 46 -12.77 3.59 -1.80
C ASN A 46 -11.82 4.06 -0.67
N GLY A 47 -11.60 5.39 -0.60
CA GLY A 47 -10.70 6.00 0.39
C GLY A 47 -9.22 5.94 0.03
N THR A 48 -8.86 5.51 -1.19
CA THR A 48 -7.47 5.54 -1.69
C THR A 48 -7.11 6.92 -2.22
N ILE A 49 -6.02 7.48 -1.70
CA ILE A 49 -5.42 8.74 -2.14
C ILE A 49 -4.00 8.46 -2.59
N ILE A 50 -3.71 8.77 -3.85
CA ILE A 50 -2.39 8.56 -4.46
C ILE A 50 -1.85 9.92 -4.92
N GLY A 51 -0.62 10.23 -4.55
CA GLY A 51 0.11 11.42 -4.99
C GLY A 51 0.51 11.34 -6.46
N LYS A 52 1.55 12.07 -6.84
CA LYS A 52 1.98 12.27 -8.23
C LYS A 52 3.03 11.26 -8.67
N ARG A 53 3.14 11.03 -9.98
CA ARG A 53 4.20 10.23 -10.62
C ARG A 53 4.33 8.81 -10.08
N ASN A 54 3.24 8.28 -9.55
CA ASN A 54 3.20 6.89 -9.10
C ASN A 54 2.94 5.93 -10.26
N THR A 55 3.51 4.73 -10.18
CA THR A 55 3.17 3.63 -11.09
C THR A 55 2.60 2.48 -10.29
N ILE A 56 1.33 2.17 -10.53
CA ILE A 56 0.62 1.03 -9.94
C ILE A 56 0.55 -0.07 -10.99
N TYR A 57 1.26 -1.15 -10.74
CA TYR A 57 1.41 -2.24 -11.71
C TYR A 57 0.22 -3.20 -11.72
N CYS A 58 0.24 -4.12 -12.70
CA CYS A 58 -0.87 -5.02 -12.97
C CYS A 58 -1.29 -5.83 -11.73
N ASN A 59 -2.60 -5.95 -11.53
CA ASN A 59 -3.21 -6.71 -10.44
C ASN A 59 -2.85 -6.22 -9.01
N ALA A 60 -2.25 -5.05 -8.86
CA ALA A 60 -2.09 -4.45 -7.53
C ALA A 60 -3.46 -3.99 -7.00
N MET A 61 -3.75 -4.29 -5.73
CA MET A 61 -5.04 -3.99 -5.07
C MET A 61 -4.80 -3.04 -3.90
N ILE A 62 -5.19 -1.78 -4.06
CA ILE A 62 -4.91 -0.70 -3.11
C ILE A 62 -6.19 -0.23 -2.44
N GLY A 63 -6.21 -0.19 -1.11
CA GLY A 63 -7.37 0.25 -0.33
C GLY A 63 -8.38 -0.85 -0.07
N VAL A 64 -7.97 -2.12 -0.14
CA VAL A 64 -8.83 -3.24 0.24
C VAL A 64 -9.21 -3.17 1.72
N GLU A 65 -10.30 -3.81 2.10
CA GLU A 65 -10.74 -3.86 3.50
C GLU A 65 -9.70 -4.54 4.39
N PRO A 66 -9.51 -4.03 5.63
CA PRO A 66 -8.62 -4.66 6.60
C PRO A 66 -9.05 -6.07 6.94
N GLN A 67 -8.09 -6.98 7.04
CA GLN A 67 -8.33 -8.33 7.58
C GLN A 67 -8.13 -8.29 9.11
N ASP A 68 -8.97 -7.50 9.78
CA ASP A 68 -8.96 -7.33 11.23
C ASP A 68 -10.38 -7.47 11.80
N PHE A 69 -10.53 -8.21 12.89
CA PHE A 69 -11.84 -8.44 13.53
C PHE A 69 -12.47 -7.17 14.11
N HIS A 70 -11.70 -6.12 14.35
CA HIS A 70 -12.20 -4.84 14.83
C HIS A 70 -12.84 -3.99 13.73
N TYR A 71 -12.49 -4.22 12.46
CA TYR A 71 -13.09 -3.49 11.35
C TYR A 71 -14.57 -3.84 11.20
N LYS A 72 -15.43 -2.82 11.16
CA LYS A 72 -16.89 -2.94 11.06
C LYS A 72 -17.47 -2.15 9.87
N GLY A 73 -16.61 -1.73 8.95
CA GLY A 73 -17.01 -0.91 7.81
C GLY A 73 -16.68 0.58 7.99
N GLU A 74 -15.73 0.90 8.85
CA GLU A 74 -15.32 2.27 9.16
C GLU A 74 -14.78 2.99 7.92
N ASP A 75 -14.99 4.30 7.86
CA ASP A 75 -14.42 5.16 6.83
C ASP A 75 -12.93 5.40 7.14
N SER A 76 -12.09 4.64 6.45
CA SER A 76 -10.64 4.65 6.62
C SER A 76 -9.95 4.72 5.26
N LYS A 77 -8.63 4.98 5.25
CA LYS A 77 -7.93 5.36 4.03
C LYS A 77 -6.66 4.55 3.78
N VAL A 78 -6.21 4.59 2.53
CA VAL A 78 -4.81 4.42 2.14
C VAL A 78 -4.33 5.74 1.56
N ILE A 79 -3.19 6.23 2.05
CA ILE A 79 -2.57 7.47 1.57
C ILE A 79 -1.16 7.14 1.09
N ILE A 80 -0.92 7.40 -0.19
CA ILE A 80 0.36 7.14 -0.86
C ILE A 80 0.90 8.48 -1.36
N GLY A 81 2.15 8.77 -1.07
CA GLY A 81 2.85 9.97 -1.52
C GLY A 81 3.22 9.91 -3.00
N ASP A 82 4.33 10.54 -3.35
CA ASP A 82 4.79 10.73 -4.73
C ASP A 82 5.86 9.69 -5.14
N ASP A 83 6.05 9.51 -6.46
CA ASP A 83 7.19 8.79 -7.06
C ASP A 83 7.32 7.30 -6.65
N ASN A 84 6.26 6.66 -6.20
CA ASN A 84 6.31 5.25 -5.80
C ASN A 84 6.11 4.31 -7.00
N LYS A 85 6.77 3.16 -6.93
CA LYS A 85 6.54 2.02 -7.83
C LYS A 85 5.98 0.86 -7.03
N ILE A 86 4.70 0.55 -7.24
CA ILE A 86 3.97 -0.52 -6.55
C ILE A 86 3.73 -1.63 -7.56
N ARG A 87 4.53 -2.70 -7.43
CA ARG A 87 4.63 -3.78 -8.41
C ARG A 87 3.43 -4.72 -8.40
N GLU A 88 3.53 -5.71 -9.27
CA GLU A 88 2.44 -6.63 -9.59
C GLU A 88 1.94 -7.42 -8.36
N ASN A 89 0.63 -7.58 -8.27
CA ASN A 89 -0.03 -8.37 -7.22
C ASN A 89 0.27 -7.87 -5.78
N VAL A 90 0.69 -6.62 -5.62
CA VAL A 90 0.80 -6.01 -4.29
C VAL A 90 -0.60 -5.78 -3.73
N VAL A 91 -0.78 -6.06 -2.44
CA VAL A 91 -2.02 -5.78 -1.72
C VAL A 91 -1.74 -4.81 -0.58
N ILE A 92 -2.50 -3.71 -0.52
CA ILE A 92 -2.42 -2.72 0.55
C ILE A 92 -3.79 -2.52 1.15
N ALA A 93 -3.95 -2.92 2.42
CA ALA A 93 -5.18 -2.70 3.16
C ALA A 93 -5.27 -1.27 3.71
N ARG A 94 -6.48 -0.71 3.77
CA ARG A 94 -6.74 0.57 4.42
C ARG A 94 -6.69 0.45 5.94
N GLY A 95 -6.81 1.56 6.67
CA GLY A 95 -6.83 1.56 8.13
C GLY A 95 -8.04 0.82 8.70
N THR A 96 -7.97 0.43 9.97
CA THR A 96 -9.03 -0.32 10.66
C THR A 96 -10.10 0.59 11.26
N TYR A 97 -9.69 1.76 11.78
CA TYR A 97 -10.58 2.64 12.54
C TYR A 97 -11.01 3.86 11.72
N THR A 98 -12.10 4.49 12.14
CA THR A 98 -12.57 5.76 11.56
C THR A 98 -11.42 6.77 11.53
N ASP A 99 -11.25 7.45 10.39
CA ASP A 99 -10.14 8.36 10.09
C ASP A 99 -8.74 7.73 10.15
N GLY A 100 -8.64 6.42 10.39
CA GLY A 100 -7.40 5.65 10.32
C GLY A 100 -6.88 5.55 8.89
N ALA A 101 -5.56 5.35 8.76
CA ALA A 101 -4.98 5.17 7.43
C ALA A 101 -3.70 4.33 7.44
N THR A 102 -3.57 3.47 6.44
CA THR A 102 -2.27 2.96 6.01
C THR A 102 -1.58 4.04 5.18
N ARG A 103 -0.32 4.34 5.48
CA ARG A 103 0.42 5.45 4.86
C ARG A 103 1.71 4.97 4.23
N ILE A 104 1.96 5.42 3.01
CA ILE A 104 3.20 5.17 2.28
C ILE A 104 3.71 6.53 1.81
N GLY A 105 4.94 6.85 2.16
CA GLY A 105 5.61 8.10 1.78
C GLY A 105 6.03 8.12 0.31
N ASP A 106 7.15 8.77 0.04
CA ASP A 106 7.60 9.07 -1.31
C ASP A 106 8.74 8.13 -1.77
N GLY A 107 8.81 7.89 -3.07
CA GLY A 107 9.96 7.25 -3.70
C GLY A 107 10.19 5.80 -3.31
N ASN A 108 9.18 5.10 -2.84
CA ASN A 108 9.30 3.70 -2.42
C ASN A 108 9.24 2.75 -3.63
N PHE A 109 9.99 1.65 -3.53
CA PHE A 109 9.92 0.53 -4.46
C PHE A 109 9.36 -0.70 -3.75
N ILE A 110 8.08 -0.97 -3.96
CA ILE A 110 7.35 -2.09 -3.37
C ILE A 110 7.24 -3.19 -4.43
N MET A 111 7.99 -4.28 -4.22
CA MET A 111 8.12 -5.35 -5.21
C MET A 111 6.88 -6.26 -5.25
N GLU A 112 6.88 -7.19 -6.19
CA GLU A 112 5.73 -8.05 -6.46
C GLU A 112 5.28 -8.88 -5.25
N LYS A 113 3.97 -9.13 -5.15
CA LYS A 113 3.35 -9.97 -4.10
C LYS A 113 3.61 -9.50 -2.66
N VAL A 114 4.03 -8.26 -2.45
CA VAL A 114 4.11 -7.68 -1.11
C VAL A 114 2.71 -7.50 -0.57
N HIS A 115 2.50 -7.84 0.71
CA HIS A 115 1.25 -7.63 1.42
C HIS A 115 1.47 -6.65 2.58
N ILE A 116 0.81 -5.50 2.51
CA ILE A 116 0.84 -4.46 3.54
C ILE A 116 -0.53 -4.45 4.21
N CYS A 117 -0.56 -4.86 5.49
CA CYS A 117 -1.77 -4.86 6.30
C CYS A 117 -2.16 -3.43 6.72
N HIS A 118 -3.23 -3.36 7.49
CA HIS A 118 -3.87 -2.14 7.95
C HIS A 118 -2.98 -1.30 8.89
N ASP A 119 -3.17 0.00 8.88
CA ASP A 119 -2.53 0.96 9.80
C ASP A 119 -0.98 0.92 9.79
N VAL A 120 -0.39 0.41 8.70
CA VAL A 120 1.06 0.43 8.49
C VAL A 120 1.49 1.80 8.01
N VAL A 121 2.64 2.26 8.50
CA VAL A 121 3.32 3.45 8.00
C VAL A 121 4.67 3.05 7.41
N ILE A 122 4.89 3.38 6.14
CA ILE A 122 6.18 3.27 5.45
C ILE A 122 6.59 4.68 5.05
N ASN A 123 7.73 5.13 5.54
CA ASN A 123 8.26 6.44 5.17
C ASN A 123 8.81 6.45 3.74
N ASN A 124 9.93 7.10 3.50
CA ASN A 124 10.40 7.42 2.17
C ASN A 124 11.57 6.55 1.71
N ARG A 125 11.69 6.36 0.39
CA ARG A 125 12.81 5.70 -0.29
C ARG A 125 13.12 4.29 0.21
N CYS A 126 12.09 3.59 0.69
CA CYS A 126 12.22 2.19 1.12
C CYS A 126 12.16 1.24 -0.08
N VAL A 127 12.84 0.10 0.06
CA VAL A 127 12.73 -1.03 -0.86
C VAL A 127 12.14 -2.21 -0.11
N ILE A 128 10.97 -2.68 -0.55
CA ILE A 128 10.28 -3.82 0.05
C ILE A 128 10.31 -4.99 -0.93
N GLY A 129 11.08 -6.02 -0.58
CA GLY A 129 11.37 -7.16 -1.44
C GLY A 129 10.18 -8.09 -1.66
N ILE A 130 10.29 -8.90 -2.72
CA ILE A 130 9.25 -9.80 -3.23
C ILE A 130 8.64 -10.66 -2.11
N GLY A 131 7.30 -10.71 -2.07
CA GLY A 131 6.56 -11.58 -1.16
C GLY A 131 6.71 -11.25 0.33
N THR A 132 7.21 -10.07 0.66
CA THR A 132 7.28 -9.59 2.05
C THR A 132 5.88 -9.34 2.59
N ILE A 133 5.65 -9.72 3.84
CA ILE A 133 4.39 -9.51 4.57
C ILE A 133 4.64 -8.56 5.72
N ILE A 134 3.94 -7.44 5.75
CA ILE A 134 4.01 -6.43 6.81
C ILE A 134 2.67 -6.43 7.53
N ALA A 135 2.65 -6.96 8.76
CA ALA A 135 1.45 -7.03 9.58
C ALA A 135 1.03 -5.65 10.11
N GLY A 136 -0.17 -5.55 10.64
CA GLY A 136 -0.78 -4.29 11.04
C GLY A 136 0.02 -3.47 12.07
N ASN A 137 -0.17 -2.15 12.03
CA ASN A 137 0.43 -1.19 12.97
C ASN A 137 1.97 -1.18 12.98
N CYS A 138 2.62 -1.59 11.89
CA CYS A 138 4.07 -1.49 11.76
C CYS A 138 4.48 -0.10 11.29
N PHE A 139 5.66 0.34 11.73
CA PHE A 139 6.26 1.60 11.34
C PHE A 139 7.64 1.35 10.72
N ILE A 140 7.82 1.74 9.47
CA ILE A 140 9.04 1.57 8.69
C ILE A 140 9.57 2.96 8.37
N GLU A 141 10.75 3.27 8.90
CA GLU A 141 11.40 4.56 8.71
C GLU A 141 12.00 4.70 7.31
N ASP A 142 12.73 5.80 7.09
CA ASP A 142 13.29 6.12 5.78
C ASP A 142 14.41 5.14 5.35
N GLU A 143 14.50 4.91 4.05
CA GLU A 143 15.62 4.20 3.41
C GLU A 143 15.84 2.77 3.92
N VAL A 144 14.79 2.15 4.42
CA VAL A 144 14.84 0.74 4.84
C VAL A 144 14.83 -0.17 3.61
N ILE A 145 15.69 -1.19 3.65
CA ILE A 145 15.69 -2.27 2.66
C ILE A 145 15.25 -3.56 3.33
N MET A 146 14.09 -4.07 2.94
CA MET A 146 13.65 -5.42 3.25
C MET A 146 13.90 -6.30 2.04
N SER A 147 14.74 -7.32 2.19
CA SER A 147 14.94 -8.32 1.15
C SER A 147 13.69 -9.19 0.97
N ASN A 148 13.76 -10.22 0.14
CA ASN A 148 12.59 -11.02 -0.22
C ASN A 148 12.05 -11.86 0.95
N SER A 149 10.74 -12.08 0.97
CA SER A 149 10.04 -13.00 1.89
C SER A 149 10.29 -12.67 3.38
N VAL A 150 10.41 -11.41 3.71
CA VAL A 150 10.44 -10.96 5.11
C VAL A 150 9.04 -11.01 5.69
N VAL A 151 8.90 -11.48 6.94
CA VAL A 151 7.63 -11.43 7.70
C VAL A 151 7.81 -10.52 8.90
N LEU A 152 7.16 -9.37 8.86
CA LEU A 152 7.15 -8.41 9.95
C LEU A 152 5.85 -8.55 10.75
N HIS A 153 5.96 -8.95 12.02
CA HIS A 153 4.81 -9.08 12.92
C HIS A 153 4.25 -7.72 13.33
N GLN A 154 3.02 -7.72 13.84
CA GLN A 154 2.32 -6.51 14.26
C GLN A 154 3.11 -5.66 15.25
N ASN A 155 2.88 -4.34 15.22
CA ASN A 155 3.43 -3.37 16.16
C ASN A 155 4.97 -3.32 16.18
N ASN A 156 5.63 -3.67 15.09
CA ASN A 156 7.08 -3.54 14.96
C ASN A 156 7.48 -2.19 14.37
N ARG A 157 8.65 -1.71 14.77
CA ARG A 157 9.30 -0.55 14.17
C ARG A 157 10.65 -0.95 13.59
N ILE A 158 10.91 -0.53 12.37
CA ILE A 158 12.18 -0.71 11.67
C ILE A 158 12.81 0.67 11.50
N GLY A 159 14.00 0.83 12.04
CA GLY A 159 14.72 2.11 12.03
C GLY A 159 15.33 2.44 10.67
N THR A 160 15.61 3.71 10.47
CA THR A 160 16.21 4.28 9.24
C THR A 160 17.46 3.52 8.80
N LEU A 161 17.63 3.33 7.50
CA LEU A 161 18.76 2.63 6.85
C LEU A 161 18.92 1.15 7.24
N ALA A 162 17.95 0.55 7.90
CA ALA A 162 18.02 -0.86 8.28
C ALA A 162 17.97 -1.76 7.03
N LEU A 163 18.77 -2.82 7.05
CA LEU A 163 18.72 -3.91 6.06
C LEU A 163 18.20 -5.18 6.72
N ILE A 164 17.07 -5.68 6.26
CA ILE A 164 16.49 -6.95 6.71
C ILE A 164 16.75 -8.01 5.65
N GLN A 165 17.44 -9.08 6.04
CA GLN A 165 17.81 -10.16 5.12
C GLN A 165 16.60 -11.02 4.70
N SER A 166 16.71 -11.67 3.55
CA SER A 166 15.67 -12.55 3.01
C SER A 166 15.26 -13.64 3.99
N GLY A 167 13.95 -13.90 4.05
CA GLY A 167 13.35 -14.93 4.88
C GLY A 167 13.33 -14.64 6.39
N CYS A 168 13.80 -13.46 6.82
CA CYS A 168 13.75 -13.07 8.23
C CYS A 168 12.32 -12.92 8.73
N ARG A 169 12.09 -13.35 9.98
CA ARG A 169 10.88 -13.06 10.75
C ARG A 169 11.24 -12.08 11.85
N VAL A 170 10.66 -10.90 11.82
CA VAL A 170 10.85 -9.87 12.82
C VAL A 170 9.67 -9.89 13.78
N GLN A 171 9.95 -10.17 15.04
CA GLN A 171 8.93 -10.27 16.10
C GLN A 171 9.34 -9.40 17.28
N ASN A 172 8.37 -8.69 17.85
CA ASN A 172 8.56 -8.19 19.21
C ASN A 172 8.60 -9.40 20.14
N LYS A 173 9.46 -9.39 21.16
CA LYS A 173 9.35 -10.33 22.28
C LYS A 173 8.04 -10.01 23.03
N SER A 174 6.92 -10.46 22.50
CA SER A 174 5.64 -10.39 23.19
C SER A 174 5.76 -11.26 24.44
N LYS A 175 5.43 -10.71 25.60
CA LYS A 175 5.06 -11.53 26.75
C LYS A 175 4.01 -12.51 26.26
N GLY A 176 4.29 -13.81 26.38
CA GLY A 176 3.42 -14.86 25.84
C GLY A 176 1.97 -14.62 26.23
N TRP A 177 1.06 -15.07 25.38
CA TRP A 177 -0.38 -15.08 25.67
C TRP A 177 -0.59 -15.68 27.05
N GLN A 178 -0.88 -14.84 28.06
CA GLN A 178 -1.44 -15.33 29.31
C GLN A 178 -2.90 -15.64 29.02
N ARG A 179 -3.23 -16.94 29.02
CA ARG A 179 -4.61 -17.43 28.99
C ARG A 179 -5.30 -17.12 30.31
#